data_87cf2fc3ffb9e3c9b7ba3f8108c295ba
#
_entry.id   87cf2fc3ffb9e3c9b7ba3f8108c295ba
#
_cell.length_a   1.000
_cell.length_b   1.000
_cell.length_c   1.000
_cell.angle_alpha   90.00
_cell.angle_beta   90.00
_cell.angle_gamma   90.00
#
_symmetry.space_group_name_H-M   'P 1'
#
loop_
_entity.id
_entity.type
_entity.pdbx_description
1 polymer ?
#
loop_
_entity_poly.entity_id
_entity_poly.type
_entity_poly.pdbx_seq_one_letter_code
_entity_poly.pdbx_strand_id
1 'polypeptide(L)'
;MIRVLHSVSNMDRGGIETMLMNYYRHIDREKVQFDFIVNKQKPGDYDDEIRRLGGHIYQSPGLNPLHYPAYLRFVQRTVAADPRIRILHAHNEAMGLYALKGAEKAGLQVRIAHAHNIWIVRDYKWPLKIFCKQLLPGAATHLWACGRDAGIYYFGKADWERRGQIIPNAIEPESFRFSPAVRAEMRARYGLEDRVVLGHVGRFDVRKNHERLLEIFAAFLQLEPRAMLVLIGTGRLEQAVRAQAQTLGITDHILFAGLQSNVADWYQMMDLFVMPSRFEGLPVVGIEAQAAGLGCVFSDAVPEEVLLSSHAIQIPLSASNADWAAGLQRMLQQ
;
A
#
# COMPACT_ATOMS: atom_id res chain seq x y z
N MET A 1 -5.82 25.56 -15.74
CA MET A 1 -5.92 24.38 -14.85
C MET A 1 -6.04 23.13 -15.70
N ILE A 2 -5.17 22.14 -15.46
CA ILE A 2 -5.18 20.81 -16.10
C ILE A 2 -5.88 19.82 -15.14
N ARG A 3 -6.66 18.90 -15.68
CA ARG A 3 -7.23 17.78 -14.89
C ARG A 3 -6.53 16.48 -15.24
N VAL A 4 -6.13 15.74 -14.21
CA VAL A 4 -5.55 14.40 -14.31
C VAL A 4 -6.64 13.39 -13.92
N LEU A 5 -6.99 12.51 -14.83
CA LEU A 5 -8.00 11.48 -14.61
C LEU A 5 -7.31 10.20 -14.13
N HIS A 6 -7.40 9.91 -12.84
CA HIS A 6 -6.86 8.70 -12.23
C HIS A 6 -7.84 7.53 -12.39
N SER A 7 -7.36 6.37 -12.80
CA SER A 7 -8.15 5.13 -12.82
C SER A 7 -7.71 4.22 -11.68
N VAL A 8 -8.62 3.95 -10.73
CA VAL A 8 -8.39 3.20 -9.50
C VAL A 8 -9.48 2.15 -9.27
N SER A 9 -9.27 1.24 -8.34
CA SER A 9 -10.31 0.24 -7.98
C SER A 9 -11.49 0.88 -7.25
N ASN A 10 -11.22 1.65 -6.22
CA ASN A 10 -12.11 2.48 -5.42
C ASN A 10 -11.27 3.47 -4.64
N MET A 11 -11.86 4.47 -3.99
CA MET A 11 -11.13 5.41 -3.12
C MET A 11 -11.32 5.04 -1.63
N ASP A 12 -11.11 3.74 -1.30
CA ASP A 12 -11.04 3.24 0.08
C ASP A 12 -9.67 3.59 0.71
N ARG A 13 -9.48 3.35 2.03
CA ARG A 13 -8.17 3.52 2.69
C ARG A 13 -7.23 2.36 2.34
N GLY A 14 -6.54 2.48 1.22
CA GLY A 14 -5.50 1.58 0.75
C GLY A 14 -4.21 2.33 0.44
N GLY A 15 -3.10 1.63 0.20
CA GLY A 15 -1.80 2.26 -0.02
C GLY A 15 -1.77 3.19 -1.25
N ILE A 16 -2.38 2.78 -2.37
CA ILE A 16 -2.45 3.58 -3.60
C ILE A 16 -3.31 4.81 -3.39
N GLU A 17 -4.49 4.61 -2.82
CA GLU A 17 -5.48 5.65 -2.59
C GLU A 17 -4.97 6.69 -1.58
N THR A 18 -4.32 6.24 -0.51
CA THR A 18 -3.67 7.13 0.47
C THR A 18 -2.54 7.93 -0.17
N MET A 19 -1.67 7.30 -0.98
CA MET A 19 -0.63 7.99 -1.73
C MET A 19 -1.23 9.08 -2.64
N LEU A 20 -2.27 8.77 -3.39
CA LEU A 20 -2.95 9.74 -4.28
C LEU A 20 -3.53 10.91 -3.49
N MET A 21 -4.15 10.65 -2.34
CA MET A 21 -4.68 11.71 -1.48
C MET A 21 -3.58 12.56 -0.86
N ASN A 22 -2.44 11.96 -0.47
CA ASN A 22 -1.29 12.72 0.01
C ASN A 22 -0.77 13.69 -1.06
N TYR A 23 -0.64 13.26 -2.31
CA TYR A 23 -0.33 14.18 -3.41
C TYR A 23 -1.43 15.22 -3.62
N TYR A 24 -2.71 14.81 -3.61
CA TYR A 24 -3.83 15.70 -3.92
C TYR A 24 -4.01 16.83 -2.90
N ARG A 25 -3.68 16.59 -1.63
CA ARG A 25 -3.71 17.60 -0.57
C ARG A 25 -2.65 18.69 -0.79
N HIS A 26 -1.50 18.34 -1.39
CA HIS A 26 -0.32 19.21 -1.48
C HIS A 26 -0.08 19.84 -2.86
N ILE A 27 -0.74 19.38 -3.92
CA ILE A 27 -0.61 20.00 -5.24
C ILE A 27 -1.27 21.39 -5.26
N ASP A 28 -0.75 22.25 -6.14
CA ASP A 28 -1.39 23.52 -6.51
C ASP A 28 -2.67 23.23 -7.33
N ARG A 29 -3.81 23.20 -6.64
CA ARG A 29 -5.11 22.84 -7.24
C ARG A 29 -5.66 23.90 -8.20
N GLU A 30 -5.08 25.10 -8.25
CA GLU A 30 -5.39 26.09 -9.28
C GLU A 30 -4.75 25.72 -10.61
N LYS A 31 -3.62 25.01 -10.60
CA LYS A 31 -2.91 24.54 -11.80
C LYS A 31 -3.29 23.14 -12.22
N VAL A 32 -3.39 22.21 -11.24
CA VAL A 32 -3.66 20.79 -11.48
C VAL A 32 -4.77 20.32 -10.57
N GLN A 33 -5.76 19.62 -11.12
CA GLN A 33 -6.85 18.98 -10.41
C GLN A 33 -6.85 17.48 -10.65
N PHE A 34 -7.27 16.68 -9.66
CA PHE A 34 -7.43 15.24 -9.77
C PHE A 34 -8.90 14.87 -9.90
N ASP A 35 -9.18 13.98 -10.84
CA ASP A 35 -10.45 13.30 -11.00
C ASP A 35 -10.23 11.78 -10.96
N PHE A 36 -11.26 11.02 -10.61
CA PHE A 36 -11.11 9.59 -10.38
C PHE A 36 -12.16 8.77 -11.13
N ILE A 37 -11.71 7.77 -11.89
CA ILE A 37 -12.55 6.68 -12.37
C ILE A 37 -12.44 5.55 -11.36
N VAL A 38 -13.55 5.17 -10.74
CA VAL A 38 -13.64 4.04 -9.80
C VAL A 38 -14.40 2.87 -10.44
N ASN A 39 -13.94 1.65 -10.14
CA ASN A 39 -14.47 0.43 -10.77
C ASN A 39 -15.45 -0.33 -9.86
N LYS A 40 -15.60 0.05 -8.59
CA LYS A 40 -16.56 -0.51 -7.65
C LYS A 40 -17.78 0.41 -7.53
N GLN A 41 -18.95 -0.21 -7.39
CA GLN A 41 -20.24 0.49 -7.26
C GLN A 41 -20.60 0.74 -5.79
N LYS A 42 -19.61 1.14 -4.98
CA LYS A 42 -19.79 1.51 -3.57
C LYS A 42 -19.04 2.79 -3.27
N PRO A 43 -19.48 3.62 -2.32
CA PRO A 43 -18.74 4.77 -1.87
C PRO A 43 -17.34 4.37 -1.36
N GLY A 44 -16.36 5.23 -1.60
CA GLY A 44 -15.02 5.13 -1.04
C GLY A 44 -14.86 6.02 0.18
N ASP A 45 -13.92 5.68 1.06
CA ASP A 45 -13.64 6.42 2.29
C ASP A 45 -13.17 7.87 2.04
N TYR A 46 -12.56 8.12 0.88
CA TYR A 46 -12.06 9.45 0.49
C TYR A 46 -13.00 10.25 -0.40
N ASP A 47 -14.17 9.73 -0.77
CA ASP A 47 -15.06 10.35 -1.75
C ASP A 47 -15.46 11.79 -1.37
N ASP A 48 -15.84 12.00 -0.10
CA ASP A 48 -16.25 13.33 0.36
C ASP A 48 -15.09 14.33 0.42
N GLU A 49 -13.89 13.85 0.76
CA GLU A 49 -12.71 14.68 0.75
C GLU A 49 -12.33 15.08 -0.67
N ILE A 50 -12.36 14.15 -1.63
CA ILE A 50 -12.11 14.41 -3.05
C ILE A 50 -13.04 15.52 -3.57
N ARG A 51 -14.34 15.42 -3.27
CA ARG A 51 -15.33 16.42 -3.69
C ARG A 51 -15.05 17.79 -3.07
N ARG A 52 -14.71 17.83 -1.77
CA ARG A 52 -14.33 19.10 -1.09
C ARG A 52 -13.09 19.75 -1.69
N LEU A 53 -12.14 18.97 -2.18
CA LEU A 53 -10.93 19.44 -2.85
C LEU A 53 -11.18 19.85 -4.32
N GLY A 54 -12.39 19.68 -4.86
CA GLY A 54 -12.79 20.07 -6.23
C GLY A 54 -12.62 18.97 -7.28
N GLY A 55 -12.34 17.73 -6.86
CA GLY A 55 -12.25 16.56 -7.73
C GLY A 55 -13.62 15.91 -8.01
N HIS A 56 -13.70 15.18 -9.12
CA HIS A 56 -14.87 14.43 -9.53
C HIS A 56 -14.60 12.93 -9.44
N ILE A 57 -15.65 12.17 -9.14
CA ILE A 57 -15.60 10.71 -9.11
C ILE A 57 -16.59 10.16 -10.15
N TYR A 58 -16.07 9.39 -11.08
CA TYR A 58 -16.82 8.77 -12.17
C TYR A 58 -16.88 7.25 -11.97
N GLN A 59 -18.07 6.71 -11.80
CA GLN A 59 -18.27 5.26 -11.64
C GLN A 59 -18.30 4.56 -13.00
N SER A 60 -17.34 3.68 -13.23
CA SER A 60 -17.21 2.95 -14.48
C SER A 60 -18.09 1.68 -14.52
N PRO A 61 -18.32 1.09 -15.71
CA PRO A 61 -19.01 -0.20 -15.85
C PRO A 61 -18.30 -1.40 -15.20
N GLY A 62 -17.14 -1.19 -14.59
CA GLY A 62 -16.33 -2.23 -13.97
C GLY A 62 -15.39 -2.95 -14.96
N LEU A 63 -14.31 -3.53 -14.41
CA LEU A 63 -13.27 -4.23 -15.19
C LEU A 63 -13.64 -5.70 -15.40
N ASN A 64 -14.43 -5.95 -16.45
CA ASN A 64 -14.88 -7.26 -16.86
C ASN A 64 -14.66 -7.37 -18.39
N PRO A 65 -14.26 -8.54 -18.94
CA PRO A 65 -14.10 -8.70 -20.40
C PRO A 65 -15.34 -8.31 -21.20
N LEU A 66 -16.52 -8.65 -20.72
CA LEU A 66 -17.79 -8.33 -21.37
C LEU A 66 -18.09 -6.82 -21.38
N HIS A 67 -17.52 -6.08 -20.42
CA HIS A 67 -17.69 -4.63 -20.32
C HIS A 67 -16.62 -3.83 -21.06
N TYR A 68 -15.65 -4.49 -21.71
CA TYR A 68 -14.55 -3.79 -22.37
C TYR A 68 -15.00 -2.69 -23.36
N PRO A 69 -15.92 -2.95 -24.32
CA PRO A 69 -16.40 -1.89 -25.21
C PRO A 69 -17.15 -0.77 -24.48
N ALA A 70 -17.92 -1.11 -23.46
CA ALA A 70 -18.65 -0.15 -22.64
C ALA A 70 -17.68 0.73 -21.83
N TYR A 71 -16.63 0.14 -21.26
CA TYR A 71 -15.59 0.84 -20.53
C TYR A 71 -14.82 1.83 -21.42
N LEU A 72 -14.44 1.42 -22.64
CA LEU A 72 -13.79 2.34 -23.58
C LEU A 72 -14.68 3.54 -23.90
N ARG A 73 -15.95 3.32 -24.23
CA ARG A 73 -16.93 4.39 -24.49
C ARG A 73 -17.14 5.29 -23.26
N PHE A 74 -17.15 4.71 -22.07
CA PHE A 74 -17.23 5.46 -20.82
C PHE A 74 -16.05 6.43 -20.67
N VAL A 75 -14.81 5.97 -20.82
CA VAL A 75 -13.62 6.81 -20.75
C VAL A 75 -13.65 7.91 -21.82
N GLN A 76 -14.01 7.56 -23.06
CA GLN A 76 -14.15 8.54 -24.16
C GLN A 76 -15.15 9.64 -23.81
N ARG A 77 -16.34 9.29 -23.28
CA ARG A 77 -17.36 10.27 -22.89
C ARG A 77 -16.88 11.14 -21.72
N THR A 78 -16.22 10.56 -20.73
CA THR A 78 -15.68 11.29 -19.58
C THR A 78 -14.65 12.32 -20.03
N VAL A 79 -13.74 11.95 -20.92
CA VAL A 79 -12.73 12.86 -21.47
C VAL A 79 -13.36 13.93 -22.36
N ALA A 80 -14.34 13.57 -23.18
CA ALA A 80 -15.02 14.53 -24.06
C ALA A 80 -15.87 15.54 -23.30
N ALA A 81 -16.37 15.18 -22.11
CA ALA A 81 -17.20 16.05 -21.28
C ALA A 81 -16.42 17.22 -20.62
N ASP A 82 -15.10 17.05 -20.43
CA ASP A 82 -14.26 18.11 -19.87
C ASP A 82 -12.93 18.21 -20.62
N PRO A 83 -12.74 19.21 -21.50
CA PRO A 83 -11.52 19.37 -22.29
C PRO A 83 -10.28 19.72 -21.45
N ARG A 84 -10.42 19.99 -20.17
CA ARG A 84 -9.31 20.18 -19.23
C ARG A 84 -8.66 18.85 -18.82
N ILE A 85 -9.32 17.69 -19.02
CA ILE A 85 -8.73 16.39 -18.83
C ILE A 85 -7.68 16.17 -19.92
N ARG A 86 -6.40 16.24 -19.55
CA ARG A 86 -5.25 16.14 -20.47
C ARG A 86 -4.43 14.90 -20.25
N ILE A 87 -4.55 14.27 -19.09
CA ILE A 87 -3.74 13.15 -18.64
C ILE A 87 -4.67 12.06 -18.11
N LEU A 88 -4.44 10.80 -18.54
CA LEU A 88 -4.98 9.64 -17.86
C LEU A 88 -3.85 8.93 -17.12
N HIS A 89 -4.05 8.64 -15.82
CA HIS A 89 -3.10 7.98 -14.95
C HIS A 89 -3.74 6.70 -14.38
N ALA A 90 -3.31 5.54 -14.85
CA ALA A 90 -3.89 4.25 -14.49
C ALA A 90 -3.11 3.56 -13.38
N HIS A 91 -3.80 3.23 -12.27
CA HIS A 91 -3.28 2.55 -11.07
C HIS A 91 -3.83 1.13 -10.90
N ASN A 92 -4.59 0.63 -11.89
CA ASN A 92 -5.22 -0.69 -11.86
C ASN A 92 -4.29 -1.81 -12.35
N GLU A 93 -2.99 -1.58 -12.34
CA GLU A 93 -1.98 -2.54 -12.79
C GLU A 93 -2.28 -3.05 -14.20
N ALA A 94 -2.23 -4.40 -14.43
CA ALA A 94 -2.53 -4.96 -15.74
C ALA A 94 -3.89 -4.53 -16.31
N MET A 95 -4.91 -4.41 -15.45
CA MET A 95 -6.26 -4.00 -15.88
C MET A 95 -6.36 -2.51 -16.23
N GLY A 96 -5.34 -1.72 -15.90
CA GLY A 96 -5.22 -0.33 -16.36
C GLY A 96 -5.21 -0.18 -17.87
N LEU A 97 -4.92 -1.27 -18.62
CA LEU A 97 -5.02 -1.32 -20.08
C LEU A 97 -6.38 -0.80 -20.60
N TYR A 98 -7.48 -1.08 -19.88
CA TYR A 98 -8.82 -0.64 -20.28
C TYR A 98 -8.92 0.89 -20.30
N ALA A 99 -8.45 1.54 -19.24
CA ALA A 99 -8.45 2.99 -19.13
C ALA A 99 -7.51 3.63 -20.15
N LEU A 100 -6.29 3.09 -20.31
CA LEU A 100 -5.30 3.59 -21.27
C LEU A 100 -5.81 3.49 -22.72
N LYS A 101 -6.44 2.37 -23.11
CA LYS A 101 -7.02 2.20 -24.45
C LYS A 101 -8.24 3.11 -24.68
N GLY A 102 -9.04 3.35 -23.64
CA GLY A 102 -10.12 4.34 -23.70
C GLY A 102 -9.61 5.76 -23.91
N ALA A 103 -8.56 6.13 -23.18
CA ALA A 103 -7.89 7.43 -23.31
C ALA A 103 -7.20 7.62 -24.68
N GLU A 104 -6.55 6.57 -25.18
CA GLU A 104 -5.96 6.55 -26.54
C GLU A 104 -7.03 6.85 -27.61
N LYS A 105 -8.17 6.16 -27.54
CA LYS A 105 -9.30 6.39 -28.44
C LYS A 105 -9.96 7.77 -28.27
N ALA A 106 -9.84 8.36 -27.08
CA ALA A 106 -10.28 9.74 -26.81
C ALA A 106 -9.28 10.79 -27.30
N GLY A 107 -8.11 10.38 -27.83
CA GLY A 107 -7.07 11.29 -28.32
C GLY A 107 -6.16 11.88 -27.26
N LEU A 108 -6.20 11.36 -26.00
CA LEU A 108 -5.28 11.83 -24.96
C LEU A 108 -3.83 11.47 -25.28
N GLN A 109 -2.97 12.48 -25.32
CA GLN A 109 -1.55 12.31 -25.63
C GLN A 109 -0.74 11.79 -24.46
N VAL A 110 -1.15 12.08 -23.21
CA VAL A 110 -0.46 11.64 -21.99
C VAL A 110 -1.27 10.54 -21.31
N ARG A 111 -0.69 9.35 -21.31
CA ARG A 111 -1.29 8.14 -20.74
C ARG A 111 -0.24 7.43 -19.89
N ILE A 112 -0.43 7.42 -18.58
CA ILE A 112 0.53 6.90 -17.60
C ILE A 112 0.03 5.55 -17.10
N ALA A 113 0.87 4.51 -17.21
CA ALA A 113 0.69 3.25 -16.49
C ALA A 113 1.56 3.29 -15.23
N HIS A 114 0.98 3.08 -14.04
CA HIS A 114 1.69 3.10 -12.78
C HIS A 114 1.59 1.76 -12.06
N ALA A 115 2.73 1.10 -11.87
CA ALA A 115 2.84 -0.17 -11.18
C ALA A 115 3.13 0.04 -9.69
N HIS A 116 2.35 -0.61 -8.81
CA HIS A 116 2.44 -0.45 -7.36
C HIS A 116 2.82 -1.72 -6.61
N ASN A 117 2.96 -2.85 -7.31
CA ASN A 117 3.37 -4.12 -6.72
C ASN A 117 4.09 -5.00 -7.75
N ILE A 118 4.63 -6.14 -7.28
CA ILE A 118 5.37 -7.11 -8.10
C ILE A 118 4.60 -8.40 -8.33
N TRP A 119 3.26 -8.37 -8.20
CA TRP A 119 2.48 -9.60 -8.25
C TRP A 119 1.11 -9.41 -8.89
N ILE A 120 0.60 -10.47 -9.52
CA ILE A 120 -0.77 -10.55 -10.06
C ILE A 120 -1.55 -11.62 -9.32
N VAL A 121 -2.67 -11.26 -8.69
CA VAL A 121 -3.56 -12.20 -8.00
C VAL A 121 -4.04 -13.28 -8.97
N ARG A 122 -3.81 -14.56 -8.61
CA ARG A 122 -4.32 -15.73 -9.35
C ARG A 122 -5.77 -15.97 -8.97
N ASP A 123 -6.67 -15.30 -9.67
CA ASP A 123 -8.11 -15.50 -9.61
C ASP A 123 -8.64 -15.92 -11.00
N TYR A 124 -9.96 -16.04 -11.15
CA TYR A 124 -10.59 -16.40 -12.43
C TYR A 124 -10.25 -15.45 -13.59
N LYS A 125 -9.81 -14.22 -13.32
CA LYS A 125 -9.33 -13.23 -14.31
C LYS A 125 -7.84 -13.34 -14.62
N TRP A 126 -7.11 -14.24 -13.98
CA TRP A 126 -5.66 -14.32 -14.12
C TRP A 126 -5.16 -14.40 -15.57
N PRO A 127 -5.75 -15.23 -16.48
CA PRO A 127 -5.32 -15.25 -17.89
C PRO A 127 -5.49 -13.91 -18.59
N LEU A 128 -6.61 -13.23 -18.32
CA LEU A 128 -6.88 -11.89 -18.85
C LEU A 128 -5.86 -10.86 -18.31
N LYS A 129 -5.54 -10.92 -17.02
CA LYS A 129 -4.54 -10.02 -16.42
C LYS A 129 -3.17 -10.20 -17.05
N ILE A 130 -2.75 -11.44 -17.31
CA ILE A 130 -1.49 -11.72 -18.00
C ILE A 130 -1.50 -11.15 -19.43
N PHE A 131 -2.57 -11.36 -20.17
CA PHE A 131 -2.74 -10.79 -21.50
C PHE A 131 -2.70 -9.25 -21.47
N CYS A 132 -3.45 -8.63 -20.57
CA CYS A 132 -3.45 -7.17 -20.41
C CYS A 132 -2.06 -6.64 -20.03
N LYS A 133 -1.33 -7.33 -19.16
CA LYS A 133 0.04 -6.97 -18.78
C LYS A 133 0.97 -6.88 -19.97
N GLN A 134 0.89 -7.84 -20.91
CA GLN A 134 1.74 -7.85 -22.10
C GLN A 134 1.48 -6.65 -23.03
N LEU A 135 0.23 -6.18 -23.08
CA LEU A 135 -0.16 -5.04 -23.93
C LEU A 135 -0.01 -3.68 -23.24
N LEU A 136 0.14 -3.68 -21.91
CA LEU A 136 0.15 -2.46 -21.09
C LEU A 136 1.23 -1.45 -21.51
N PRO A 137 2.50 -1.85 -21.73
CA PRO A 137 3.55 -0.91 -22.14
C PRO A 137 3.26 -0.20 -23.46
N GLY A 138 2.69 -0.93 -24.43
CA GLY A 138 2.34 -0.36 -25.73
C GLY A 138 1.16 0.62 -25.71
N ALA A 139 0.29 0.54 -24.70
CA ALA A 139 -0.85 1.45 -24.56
C ALA A 139 -0.49 2.75 -23.78
N ALA A 140 0.58 2.71 -22.98
CA ALA A 140 1.04 3.84 -22.19
C ALA A 140 2.08 4.67 -22.94
N THR A 141 2.07 5.99 -22.72
CA THR A 141 3.12 6.91 -23.17
C THR A 141 4.23 7.04 -22.10
N HIS A 142 3.88 6.86 -20.83
CA HIS A 142 4.78 6.93 -19.67
C HIS A 142 4.60 5.68 -18.81
N LEU A 143 5.71 5.12 -18.34
CA LEU A 143 5.74 3.95 -17.45
C LEU A 143 6.29 4.39 -16.09
N TRP A 144 5.43 4.40 -15.08
CA TRP A 144 5.79 4.75 -13.72
C TRP A 144 5.67 3.53 -12.79
N ALA A 145 6.52 3.48 -11.77
CA ALA A 145 6.43 2.46 -10.73
C ALA A 145 6.87 3.02 -9.38
N CYS A 146 6.37 2.43 -8.30
CA CYS A 146 6.80 2.77 -6.94
C CYS A 146 8.23 2.31 -6.61
N GLY A 147 8.79 1.36 -7.40
CA GLY A 147 10.15 0.85 -7.29
C GLY A 147 10.55 0.12 -8.57
N ARG A 148 11.86 -0.17 -8.71
CA ARG A 148 12.45 -0.79 -9.91
C ARG A 148 11.81 -2.15 -10.23
N ASP A 149 11.65 -2.99 -9.22
CA ASP A 149 11.13 -4.36 -9.42
C ASP A 149 9.69 -4.37 -9.89
N ALA A 150 8.86 -3.47 -9.38
CA ALA A 150 7.48 -3.29 -9.84
C ALA A 150 7.45 -2.87 -11.32
N GLY A 151 8.33 -1.96 -11.71
CA GLY A 151 8.48 -1.53 -13.10
C GLY A 151 8.89 -2.67 -14.03
N ILE A 152 9.94 -3.40 -13.69
CA ILE A 152 10.41 -4.56 -14.47
C ILE A 152 9.33 -5.64 -14.54
N TYR A 153 8.66 -5.93 -13.43
CA TYR A 153 7.61 -6.95 -13.38
C TYR A 153 6.44 -6.62 -14.32
N TYR A 154 5.93 -5.39 -14.30
CA TYR A 154 4.74 -5.02 -15.09
C TYR A 154 5.05 -4.67 -16.55
N PHE A 155 6.19 -4.04 -16.80
CA PHE A 155 6.49 -3.48 -18.12
C PHE A 155 7.56 -4.26 -18.91
N GLY A 156 8.24 -5.21 -18.22
CA GLY A 156 9.39 -5.90 -18.80
C GLY A 156 10.66 -5.05 -18.71
N LYS A 157 11.83 -5.73 -18.63
CA LYS A 157 13.13 -5.08 -18.39
C LYS A 157 13.46 -4.05 -19.48
N ALA A 158 13.26 -4.41 -20.77
CA ALA A 158 13.62 -3.54 -21.89
C ALA A 158 12.83 -2.23 -21.94
N ASP A 159 11.50 -2.29 -21.78
CA ASP A 159 10.65 -1.10 -21.77
C ASP A 159 10.90 -0.25 -20.51
N TRP A 160 11.11 -0.91 -19.37
CA TRP A 160 11.41 -0.23 -18.11
C TRP A 160 12.74 0.55 -18.18
N GLU A 161 13.82 -0.09 -18.63
CA GLU A 161 15.14 0.56 -18.72
C GLU A 161 15.17 1.70 -19.77
N ARG A 162 14.34 1.62 -20.79
CA ARG A 162 14.27 2.64 -21.84
C ARG A 162 13.49 3.88 -21.43
N ARG A 163 12.38 3.74 -20.68
CA ARG A 163 11.42 4.85 -20.42
C ARG A 163 10.69 4.76 -19.09
N GLY A 164 11.12 3.86 -18.20
CA GLY A 164 10.55 3.75 -16.86
C GLY A 164 11.02 4.88 -15.96
N GLN A 165 10.14 5.29 -15.06
CA GLN A 165 10.44 6.28 -14.03
C GLN A 165 9.92 5.81 -12.68
N ILE A 166 10.76 5.91 -11.64
CA ILE A 166 10.34 5.66 -10.26
C ILE A 166 9.65 6.91 -9.73
N ILE A 167 8.42 6.72 -9.24
CA ILE A 167 7.66 7.71 -8.48
C ILE A 167 7.46 7.12 -7.09
N PRO A 168 8.22 7.57 -6.08
CA PRO A 168 8.13 7.02 -4.74
C PRO A 168 6.76 7.26 -4.11
N ASN A 169 6.34 6.37 -3.23
CA ASN A 169 5.18 6.61 -2.41
C ASN A 169 5.47 7.76 -1.42
N ALA A 170 4.57 8.74 -1.37
CA ALA A 170 4.70 9.88 -0.48
C ALA A 170 3.79 9.72 0.74
N ILE A 171 4.28 10.16 1.90
CA ILE A 171 3.53 10.32 3.13
C ILE A 171 3.58 11.78 3.59
N GLU A 172 2.78 12.13 4.60
CA GLU A 172 2.87 13.39 5.34
C GLU A 172 3.72 13.16 6.59
N PRO A 173 5.04 13.43 6.57
CA PRO A 173 5.94 13.03 7.67
C PRO A 173 5.55 13.67 9.00
N GLU A 174 5.08 14.91 9.00
CA GLU A 174 4.69 15.63 10.22
C GLU A 174 3.54 14.94 10.96
N SER A 175 2.65 14.25 10.24
CA SER A 175 1.55 13.49 10.84
C SER A 175 2.03 12.28 11.66
N PHE A 176 3.26 11.82 11.42
CA PHE A 176 3.86 10.67 12.10
C PHE A 176 4.92 11.09 13.12
N ARG A 177 5.26 12.38 13.23
CA ARG A 177 6.27 12.88 14.16
C ARG A 177 6.02 12.34 15.56
N PHE A 178 7.08 11.85 16.21
CA PHE A 178 6.99 11.30 17.57
C PHE A 178 6.44 12.30 18.57
N SER A 179 5.45 11.86 19.34
CA SER A 179 4.78 12.62 20.39
C SER A 179 4.77 11.85 21.70
N PRO A 180 5.57 12.24 22.71
CA PRO A 180 5.56 11.61 24.02
C PRO A 180 4.18 11.61 24.68
N ALA A 181 3.39 12.67 24.47
CA ALA A 181 2.03 12.78 25.01
C ALA A 181 1.09 11.74 24.42
N VAL A 182 1.05 11.61 23.08
CA VAL A 182 0.24 10.60 22.38
C VAL A 182 0.71 9.18 22.76
N ARG A 183 2.03 8.96 22.86
CA ARG A 183 2.58 7.68 23.32
C ARG A 183 2.07 7.31 24.70
N ALA A 184 2.16 8.22 25.66
CA ALA A 184 1.70 7.98 27.03
C ALA A 184 0.19 7.70 27.08
N GLU A 185 -0.62 8.49 26.38
CA GLU A 185 -2.07 8.30 26.29
C GLU A 185 -2.42 6.93 25.69
N MET A 186 -1.83 6.59 24.54
CA MET A 186 -2.12 5.33 23.85
C MET A 186 -1.68 4.12 24.69
N ARG A 187 -0.51 4.18 25.35
CA ARG A 187 -0.05 3.09 26.21
C ARG A 187 -0.94 2.92 27.44
N ALA A 188 -1.32 4.01 28.12
CA ALA A 188 -2.24 3.96 29.24
C ALA A 188 -3.62 3.39 28.85
N ARG A 189 -4.13 3.80 27.67
CA ARG A 189 -5.43 3.33 27.17
C ARG A 189 -5.49 1.80 26.98
N TYR A 190 -4.37 1.18 26.60
CA TYR A 190 -4.29 -0.25 26.31
C TYR A 190 -3.52 -1.05 27.35
N GLY A 191 -3.09 -0.45 28.48
CA GLY A 191 -2.36 -1.12 29.56
C GLY A 191 -0.96 -1.60 29.12
N LEU A 192 -0.25 -0.79 28.35
CA LEU A 192 1.03 -1.13 27.73
C LEU A 192 2.22 -0.31 28.27
N GLU A 193 2.06 0.40 29.41
CA GLU A 193 3.05 1.34 29.97
C GLU A 193 4.41 0.65 30.20
N ASP A 194 4.39 -0.53 30.80
CA ASP A 194 5.59 -1.31 31.14
C ASP A 194 5.88 -2.46 30.17
N ARG A 195 5.33 -2.41 28.95
CA ARG A 195 5.49 -3.45 27.93
C ARG A 195 6.49 -3.03 26.85
N VAL A 196 7.12 -4.01 26.22
CA VAL A 196 7.79 -3.85 24.93
C VAL A 196 6.77 -4.10 23.82
N VAL A 197 6.52 -3.13 22.97
CA VAL A 197 5.44 -3.18 21.97
C VAL A 197 6.01 -3.33 20.56
N LEU A 198 5.82 -4.51 19.98
CA LEU A 198 6.04 -4.74 18.57
C LEU A 198 4.76 -4.43 17.78
N GLY A 199 4.88 -3.75 16.65
CA GLY A 199 3.74 -3.42 15.81
C GLY A 199 3.82 -3.95 14.40
N HIS A 200 2.67 -4.28 13.83
CA HIS A 200 2.51 -4.59 12.42
C HIS A 200 1.24 -3.94 11.88
N VAL A 201 1.35 -3.31 10.72
CA VAL A 201 0.21 -2.70 10.02
C VAL A 201 0.06 -3.35 8.65
N GLY A 202 -1.09 -3.96 8.41
CA GLY A 202 -1.33 -4.58 7.12
C GLY A 202 -2.59 -5.43 7.04
N ARG A 203 -3.03 -5.67 5.82
CA ARG A 203 -4.17 -6.56 5.56
C ARG A 203 -3.81 -8.00 5.93
N PHE A 204 -4.71 -8.70 6.61
CA PHE A 204 -4.54 -10.12 6.90
C PHE A 204 -4.67 -10.96 5.62
N ASP A 205 -3.62 -10.99 4.83
CA ASP A 205 -3.50 -11.75 3.59
C ASP A 205 -2.14 -12.48 3.51
N VAL A 206 -1.99 -13.35 2.50
CA VAL A 206 -0.79 -14.18 2.31
C VAL A 206 0.49 -13.35 2.17
N ARG A 207 0.40 -12.14 1.62
CA ARG A 207 1.58 -11.27 1.39
C ARG A 207 2.21 -10.83 2.68
N LYS A 208 1.38 -10.37 3.64
CA LYS A 208 1.83 -9.81 4.93
C LYS A 208 2.38 -10.87 5.89
N ASN A 209 2.10 -12.16 5.61
CA ASN A 209 2.72 -13.29 6.27
C ASN A 209 2.60 -13.28 7.81
N HIS A 210 1.39 -12.99 8.30
CA HIS A 210 1.11 -12.96 9.73
C HIS A 210 1.45 -14.28 10.43
N GLU A 211 1.35 -15.42 9.71
CA GLU A 211 1.77 -16.72 10.19
C GLU A 211 3.23 -16.70 10.67
N ARG A 212 4.13 -16.21 9.81
CA ARG A 212 5.55 -16.07 10.12
C ARG A 212 5.80 -15.05 11.24
N LEU A 213 5.02 -13.96 11.26
CA LEU A 213 5.11 -12.95 12.31
C LEU A 213 4.81 -13.52 13.68
N LEU A 214 3.80 -14.37 13.80
CA LEU A 214 3.46 -15.03 15.08
C LEU A 214 4.56 -15.98 15.56
N GLU A 215 5.17 -16.74 14.65
CA GLU A 215 6.29 -17.63 14.99
C GLU A 215 7.51 -16.85 15.49
N ILE A 216 7.85 -15.75 14.80
CA ILE A 216 8.92 -14.83 15.18
C ILE A 216 8.61 -14.23 16.57
N PHE A 217 7.39 -13.77 16.77
CA PHE A 217 6.96 -13.17 18.03
C PHE A 217 6.99 -14.18 19.19
N ALA A 218 6.55 -15.43 18.96
CA ALA A 218 6.64 -16.50 19.96
C ALA A 218 8.09 -16.75 20.40
N ALA A 219 9.03 -16.74 19.46
CA ALA A 219 10.46 -16.85 19.79
C ALA A 219 10.98 -15.61 20.52
N PHE A 220 10.52 -14.41 20.15
CA PHE A 220 10.90 -13.16 20.80
C PHE A 220 10.39 -13.10 22.26
N LEU A 221 9.20 -13.64 22.56
CA LEU A 221 8.67 -13.72 23.91
C LEU A 221 9.56 -14.54 24.88
N GLN A 222 10.39 -15.46 24.37
CA GLN A 222 11.35 -16.18 25.22
C GLN A 222 12.50 -15.27 25.68
N LEU A 223 12.80 -14.18 24.93
CA LEU A 223 13.83 -13.20 25.25
C LEU A 223 13.27 -12.01 26.01
N GLU A 224 12.04 -11.62 25.71
CA GLU A 224 11.34 -10.48 26.34
C GLU A 224 9.90 -10.90 26.72
N PRO A 225 9.72 -11.49 27.91
CA PRO A 225 8.40 -12.00 28.35
C PRO A 225 7.33 -10.93 28.54
N ARG A 226 7.73 -9.66 28.61
CA ARG A 226 6.79 -8.54 28.70
C ARG A 226 6.36 -7.99 27.34
N ALA A 227 6.82 -8.58 26.24
CA ALA A 227 6.49 -8.11 24.91
C ALA A 227 5.00 -8.26 24.60
N MET A 228 4.49 -7.31 23.83
CA MET A 228 3.15 -7.31 23.22
C MET A 228 3.27 -7.12 21.72
N LEU A 229 2.43 -7.80 20.96
CA LEU A 229 2.31 -7.62 19.51
C LEU A 229 1.00 -6.91 19.19
N VAL A 230 1.08 -5.77 18.52
CA VAL A 230 -0.08 -5.00 18.05
C VAL A 230 -0.27 -5.25 16.56
N LEU A 231 -1.42 -5.79 16.19
CA LEU A 231 -1.79 -6.09 14.81
C LEU A 231 -2.91 -5.16 14.35
N ILE A 232 -2.59 -4.28 13.38
CA ILE A 232 -3.53 -3.31 12.82
C ILE A 232 -3.91 -3.71 11.41
N GLY A 233 -5.21 -3.83 11.17
CA GLY A 233 -5.79 -4.20 9.89
C GLY A 233 -6.83 -5.29 10.02
N THR A 234 -7.40 -5.69 8.90
CA THR A 234 -8.39 -6.77 8.77
C THR A 234 -8.11 -7.57 7.50
N GLY A 235 -8.71 -8.74 7.35
CA GLY A 235 -8.59 -9.51 6.13
C GLY A 235 -9.04 -10.97 6.26
N ARG A 236 -9.03 -11.67 5.13
CA ARG A 236 -9.58 -13.03 5.03
C ARG A 236 -8.85 -14.07 5.89
N LEU A 237 -7.60 -13.81 6.30
CA LEU A 237 -6.80 -14.73 7.11
C LEU A 237 -6.87 -14.43 8.61
N GLU A 238 -7.63 -13.43 9.05
CA GLU A 238 -7.65 -13.02 10.47
C GLU A 238 -8.03 -14.18 11.40
N GLN A 239 -9.05 -14.97 11.06
CA GLN A 239 -9.46 -16.13 11.88
C GLN A 239 -8.36 -17.19 11.98
N ALA A 240 -7.66 -17.46 10.87
CA ALA A 240 -6.53 -18.40 10.87
C ALA A 240 -5.37 -17.89 11.74
N VAL A 241 -5.08 -16.59 11.68
CA VAL A 241 -4.03 -15.95 12.51
C VAL A 241 -4.39 -16.03 13.99
N ARG A 242 -5.66 -15.78 14.36
CA ARG A 242 -6.13 -15.92 15.75
C ARG A 242 -6.01 -17.39 16.24
N ALA A 243 -6.39 -18.36 15.42
CA ALA A 243 -6.26 -19.77 15.75
C ALA A 243 -4.79 -20.19 15.95
N GLN A 244 -3.89 -19.70 15.10
CA GLN A 244 -2.46 -19.95 15.26
C GLN A 244 -1.91 -19.32 16.55
N ALA A 245 -2.32 -18.10 16.90
CA ALA A 245 -1.94 -17.46 18.17
C ALA A 245 -2.34 -18.32 19.38
N GLN A 246 -3.54 -18.91 19.35
CA GLN A 246 -3.99 -19.86 20.37
C GLN A 246 -3.11 -21.12 20.43
N THR A 247 -2.81 -21.72 19.27
CA THR A 247 -1.94 -22.88 19.17
C THR A 247 -0.54 -22.64 19.73
N LEU A 248 -0.01 -21.43 19.50
CA LEU A 248 1.31 -21.00 20.01
C LEU A 248 1.26 -20.57 21.48
N GLY A 249 0.08 -20.46 22.11
CA GLY A 249 -0.08 -20.02 23.50
C GLY A 249 0.27 -18.55 23.75
N ILE A 250 0.16 -17.69 22.73
CA ILE A 250 0.58 -16.28 22.79
C ILE A 250 -0.59 -15.29 22.69
N THR A 251 -1.82 -15.76 22.80
CA THR A 251 -3.02 -14.93 22.60
C THR A 251 -3.06 -13.71 23.53
N ASP A 252 -2.67 -13.90 24.80
CA ASP A 252 -2.68 -12.83 25.81
C ASP A 252 -1.60 -11.77 25.60
N HIS A 253 -0.69 -12.04 24.68
CA HIS A 253 0.37 -11.12 24.25
C HIS A 253 0.06 -10.41 22.92
N ILE A 254 -1.16 -10.53 22.38
CA ILE A 254 -1.52 -9.95 21.08
C ILE A 254 -2.74 -9.04 21.20
N LEU A 255 -2.58 -7.79 20.78
CA LEU A 255 -3.66 -6.84 20.58
C LEU A 255 -4.08 -6.80 19.11
N PHE A 256 -5.24 -7.36 18.80
CA PHE A 256 -5.86 -7.26 17.48
C PHE A 256 -6.67 -5.95 17.41
N ALA A 257 -6.10 -4.91 16.83
CA ALA A 257 -6.68 -3.57 16.82
C ALA A 257 -7.76 -3.36 15.75
N GLY A 258 -7.90 -4.29 14.79
CA GLY A 258 -8.81 -4.10 13.67
C GLY A 258 -8.36 -2.99 12.72
N LEU A 259 -9.28 -2.48 11.90
CA LEU A 259 -9.01 -1.37 10.98
C LEU A 259 -9.03 -0.05 11.75
N GLN A 260 -7.95 0.72 11.66
CA GLN A 260 -7.79 2.02 12.31
C GLN A 260 -7.71 3.16 11.29
N SER A 261 -8.29 4.30 11.62
CA SER A 261 -8.23 5.50 10.77
C SER A 261 -7.07 6.44 11.14
N ASN A 262 -6.57 6.34 12.37
CA ASN A 262 -5.51 7.17 12.96
C ASN A 262 -4.24 6.34 13.21
N VAL A 263 -3.73 5.65 12.21
CA VAL A 263 -2.57 4.75 12.35
C VAL A 263 -1.34 5.47 12.91
N ALA A 264 -1.22 6.78 12.68
CA ALA A 264 -0.16 7.60 13.23
C ALA A 264 -0.07 7.51 14.77
N ASP A 265 -1.21 7.56 15.48
CA ASP A 265 -1.25 7.44 16.95
C ASP A 265 -0.84 6.04 17.42
N TRP A 266 -1.16 5.02 16.62
CA TRP A 266 -0.78 3.63 16.92
C TRP A 266 0.73 3.40 16.79
N TYR A 267 1.40 4.04 15.84
CA TYR A 267 2.85 3.99 15.76
C TYR A 267 3.51 4.58 17.01
N GLN A 268 2.91 5.60 17.65
CA GLN A 268 3.48 6.24 18.84
C GLN A 268 3.64 5.28 20.02
N MET A 269 2.76 4.29 20.17
CA MET A 269 2.85 3.35 21.28
C MET A 269 3.79 2.17 21.06
N MET A 270 4.27 1.98 19.82
CA MET A 270 5.18 0.90 19.46
C MET A 270 6.63 1.25 19.87
N ASP A 271 7.45 0.22 20.02
CA ASP A 271 8.90 0.31 20.18
C ASP A 271 9.61 -0.16 18.89
N LEU A 272 9.06 -1.18 18.23
CA LEU A 272 9.55 -1.68 16.95
C LEU A 272 8.40 -1.92 15.97
N PHE A 273 8.70 -1.76 14.70
CA PHE A 273 7.83 -2.17 13.60
C PHE A 273 8.41 -3.40 12.90
N VAL A 274 7.59 -4.45 12.70
CA VAL A 274 8.03 -5.73 12.14
C VAL A 274 7.19 -6.11 10.93
N MET A 275 7.85 -6.40 9.81
CA MET A 275 7.17 -6.77 8.56
C MET A 275 7.87 -7.93 7.85
N PRO A 276 7.56 -9.20 8.18
CA PRO A 276 8.09 -10.38 7.51
C PRO A 276 7.28 -10.73 6.25
N SER A 277 6.96 -9.74 5.44
CA SER A 277 6.17 -9.91 4.21
C SER A 277 6.86 -10.84 3.22
N ARG A 278 6.07 -11.61 2.47
CA ARG A 278 6.57 -12.51 1.40
C ARG A 278 6.94 -11.76 0.14
N PHE A 279 6.32 -10.64 -0.10
CA PHE A 279 6.62 -9.69 -1.20
C PHE A 279 5.86 -8.38 -0.98
N GLU A 280 6.45 -7.29 -1.40
CA GLU A 280 5.87 -5.94 -1.41
C GLU A 280 6.29 -5.20 -2.69
N GLY A 281 5.53 -4.14 -3.02
CA GLY A 281 6.08 -3.03 -3.77
C GLY A 281 6.89 -2.14 -2.82
N LEU A 282 6.71 -0.84 -2.81
CA LEU A 282 7.24 0.00 -1.74
C LEU A 282 6.17 0.14 -0.64
N PRO A 283 6.33 -0.52 0.54
CA PRO A 283 5.29 -0.53 1.57
C PRO A 283 5.23 0.82 2.30
N VAL A 284 4.16 1.59 2.06
CA VAL A 284 3.94 2.90 2.70
C VAL A 284 4.00 2.81 4.22
N VAL A 285 3.41 1.77 4.82
CA VAL A 285 3.41 1.54 6.28
C VAL A 285 4.82 1.39 6.88
N GLY A 286 5.80 0.90 6.09
CA GLY A 286 7.20 0.84 6.52
C GLY A 286 7.86 2.22 6.49
N ILE A 287 7.45 3.10 5.57
CA ILE A 287 7.90 4.50 5.52
C ILE A 287 7.27 5.28 6.68
N GLU A 288 5.99 5.09 6.94
CA GLU A 288 5.26 5.70 8.06
C GLU A 288 5.87 5.34 9.41
N ALA A 289 6.20 4.06 9.63
CA ALA A 289 6.83 3.59 10.86
C ALA A 289 8.19 4.27 11.10
N GLN A 290 9.02 4.40 10.06
CA GLN A 290 10.30 5.10 10.15
C GLN A 290 10.12 6.62 10.40
N ALA A 291 9.11 7.24 9.77
CA ALA A 291 8.78 8.64 10.03
C ALA A 291 8.31 8.86 11.48
N ALA A 292 7.71 7.85 12.12
CA ALA A 292 7.39 7.85 13.54
C ALA A 292 8.60 7.62 14.47
N GLY A 293 9.79 7.41 13.89
CA GLY A 293 11.03 7.17 14.64
C GLY A 293 11.22 5.73 15.13
N LEU A 294 10.44 4.77 14.61
CA LEU A 294 10.53 3.39 15.05
C LEU A 294 11.74 2.67 14.44
N GLY A 295 12.36 1.80 15.22
CA GLY A 295 13.21 0.75 14.69
C GLY A 295 12.37 -0.21 13.84
N CYS A 296 12.81 -0.49 12.61
CA CYS A 296 12.05 -1.29 11.66
C CYS A 296 12.80 -2.53 11.22
N VAL A 297 12.13 -3.68 11.26
CA VAL A 297 12.68 -4.95 10.80
C VAL A 297 11.81 -5.52 9.69
N PHE A 298 12.39 -5.61 8.51
CA PHE A 298 11.75 -6.11 7.29
C PHE A 298 12.32 -7.47 6.88
N SER A 299 11.57 -8.24 6.10
CA SER A 299 12.16 -9.36 5.37
C SER A 299 12.95 -8.86 4.15
N ASP A 300 13.88 -9.67 3.66
CA ASP A 300 14.62 -9.47 2.40
C ASP A 300 13.73 -9.52 1.15
N ALA A 301 12.48 -9.94 1.29
CA ALA A 301 11.46 -9.91 0.24
C ALA A 301 10.76 -8.53 0.11
N VAL A 302 11.05 -7.59 1.01
CA VAL A 302 10.66 -6.17 0.90
C VAL A 302 11.78 -5.43 0.17
N PRO A 303 11.49 -4.56 -0.83
CA PRO A 303 12.52 -3.83 -1.56
C PRO A 303 13.43 -3.00 -0.66
N GLU A 304 14.73 -2.93 -0.98
CA GLU A 304 15.72 -2.15 -0.20
C GLU A 304 15.40 -0.66 -0.13
N GLU A 305 14.65 -0.15 -1.10
CA GLU A 305 14.17 1.24 -1.13
C GLU A 305 13.30 1.61 0.08
N VAL A 306 12.85 0.63 0.88
CA VAL A 306 12.16 0.89 2.15
C VAL A 306 13.11 1.33 3.25
N LEU A 307 14.42 1.04 3.16
CA LEU A 307 15.42 1.37 4.18
C LEU A 307 15.81 2.85 4.10
N LEU A 308 15.03 3.71 4.73
CA LEU A 308 15.22 5.16 4.70
C LEU A 308 16.03 5.68 5.88
N SER A 309 16.21 4.90 6.94
CA SER A 309 16.90 5.28 8.16
C SER A 309 17.92 4.21 8.56
N SER A 310 18.93 4.59 9.36
CA SER A 310 19.88 3.66 9.98
C SER A 310 19.24 2.70 10.99
N HIS A 311 18.00 2.99 11.42
CA HIS A 311 17.21 2.15 12.32
C HIS A 311 16.26 1.20 11.57
N ALA A 312 16.54 0.92 10.30
CA ALA A 312 15.81 -0.04 9.48
C ALA A 312 16.76 -1.11 8.96
N ILE A 313 16.41 -2.38 9.18
CA ILE A 313 17.22 -3.52 8.73
C ILE A 313 16.36 -4.55 8.01
N GLN A 314 17.02 -5.38 7.21
CA GLN A 314 16.42 -6.57 6.61
C GLN A 314 17.00 -7.84 7.24
N ILE A 315 16.12 -8.83 7.46
CA ILE A 315 16.48 -10.18 7.87
C ILE A 315 15.93 -11.14 6.82
N PRO A 316 16.73 -12.12 6.34
CA PRO A 316 16.24 -13.10 5.38
C PRO A 316 14.97 -13.80 5.87
N LEU A 317 13.96 -13.91 5.00
CA LEU A 317 12.73 -14.61 5.35
C LEU A 317 12.98 -16.10 5.68
N SER A 318 14.06 -16.65 5.13
CA SER A 318 14.54 -18.02 5.40
C SER A 318 15.31 -18.18 6.72
N ALA A 319 15.67 -17.08 7.39
CA ALA A 319 16.36 -17.13 8.68
C ALA A 319 15.48 -17.77 9.76
N SER A 320 16.09 -18.35 10.78
CA SER A 320 15.36 -19.01 11.86
C SER A 320 14.53 -18.01 12.69
N ASN A 321 13.55 -18.52 13.46
CA ASN A 321 12.80 -17.70 14.42
C ASN A 321 13.73 -17.08 15.47
N ALA A 322 14.76 -17.81 15.88
CA ALA A 322 15.77 -17.34 16.83
C ALA A 322 16.61 -16.18 16.26
N ASP A 323 17.01 -16.26 15.00
CA ASP A 323 17.77 -15.18 14.33
C ASP A 323 16.92 -13.89 14.22
N TRP A 324 15.63 -14.03 13.87
CA TRP A 324 14.70 -12.93 13.86
C TRP A 324 14.51 -12.32 15.26
N ALA A 325 14.31 -13.16 16.29
CA ALA A 325 14.15 -12.70 17.67
C ALA A 325 15.41 -11.97 18.18
N ALA A 326 16.60 -12.50 17.89
CA ALA A 326 17.85 -11.84 18.21
C ALA A 326 18.05 -10.51 17.44
N GLY A 327 17.58 -10.44 16.17
CA GLY A 327 17.57 -9.22 15.38
C GLY A 327 16.68 -8.13 16.00
N LEU A 328 15.46 -8.50 16.42
CA LEU A 328 14.53 -7.62 17.13
C LEU A 328 15.13 -7.11 18.45
N GLN A 329 15.77 -7.99 19.22
CA GLN A 329 16.40 -7.62 20.47
C GLN A 329 17.56 -6.62 20.29
N ARG A 330 18.40 -6.83 19.28
CA ARG A 330 19.47 -5.86 18.93
C ARG A 330 18.90 -4.50 18.53
N MET A 331 17.79 -4.49 17.78
CA MET A 331 17.16 -3.25 17.34
C MET A 331 16.54 -2.46 18.50
N LEU A 332 16.04 -3.12 19.55
CA LEU A 332 15.54 -2.47 20.77
C LEU A 332 16.64 -1.79 21.60
N GLN A 333 17.90 -2.21 21.44
CA GLN A 333 19.03 -1.69 22.20
C GLN A 333 19.71 -0.48 21.53
N GLN A 334 19.29 -0.13 20.32
CA GLN A 334 19.78 1.02 19.56
C GLN A 334 18.97 2.29 19.85
#